data_e2717f260da719b9588bb73e703ca250
#
_entry.id   e2717f260da719b9588bb73e703ca250
#
_cell.length_a   1.000
_cell.length_b   1.000
_cell.length_c   1.000
_cell.angle_alpha   90.00
_cell.angle_beta   90.00
_cell.angle_gamma   90.00
#
_symmetry.space_group_name_H-M   'P 1'
#
loop_
_entity.id
_entity.type
_entity.pdbx_description
1 polymer ?
#
loop_
_entity_poly.entity_id
_entity_poly.type
_entity_poly.pdbx_seq_one_letter_code
_entity_poly.pdbx_strand_id
1 'polypeptide(L)'
;MTRKITKRQQQIYDFIKEYQQEKGYPPSVREMASAVGLSSPSTVHAHLSALEARGLLKRDATKPRALELFNEDGSSVSISKSDEPTAPRGTVSLPLVGRVAAGIPILAEQNIEDTFTIPTEIATDQGSFILEVHGSSMINVGIFNGDYIIVREQKSAMNGEIVVAMIDGSATVKTFYKEQGRVRLQPENDTMEPIYATNPVILGKVVGLMRRFS
;
A
#
# COMPACT_ATOMS: atom_id res chain seq x y z
N MET A 1 -18.16 -10.92 -36.84
CA MET A 1 -17.54 -12.28 -36.87
C MET A 1 -16.46 -12.31 -35.80
N THR A 2 -16.75 -12.88 -34.64
CA THR A 2 -15.80 -13.02 -33.52
C THR A 2 -14.78 -14.10 -33.87
N ARG A 3 -13.57 -13.71 -34.24
CA ARG A 3 -12.50 -14.71 -34.49
C ARG A 3 -12.21 -15.44 -33.17
N LYS A 4 -12.35 -16.78 -33.17
CA LYS A 4 -11.98 -17.63 -32.03
C LYS A 4 -10.54 -17.33 -31.57
N ILE A 5 -10.32 -17.32 -30.26
CA ILE A 5 -8.97 -17.17 -29.70
C ILE A 5 -8.08 -18.35 -30.14
N THR A 6 -6.79 -18.11 -30.29
CA THR A 6 -5.86 -19.16 -30.67
C THR A 6 -5.63 -20.13 -29.50
N LYS A 7 -5.21 -21.37 -29.80
CA LYS A 7 -4.91 -22.37 -28.76
C LYS A 7 -3.92 -21.85 -27.72
N ARG A 8 -2.94 -21.04 -28.11
CA ARG A 8 -1.98 -20.42 -27.20
C ARG A 8 -2.59 -19.32 -26.34
N GLN A 9 -3.46 -18.51 -26.91
CA GLN A 9 -4.20 -17.49 -26.14
C GLN A 9 -5.10 -18.14 -25.10
N GLN A 10 -5.78 -19.23 -25.45
CA GLN A 10 -6.57 -20.00 -24.51
C GLN A 10 -5.73 -20.55 -23.37
N GLN A 11 -4.60 -21.17 -23.66
CA GLN A 11 -3.69 -21.70 -22.62
C GLN A 11 -3.21 -20.63 -21.64
N ILE A 12 -2.88 -19.44 -22.15
CA ILE A 12 -2.48 -18.31 -21.28
C ILE A 12 -3.66 -17.83 -20.44
N TYR A 13 -4.84 -17.70 -21.02
CA TYR A 13 -6.04 -17.29 -20.33
C TYR A 13 -6.42 -18.28 -19.21
N ASP A 14 -6.45 -19.57 -19.51
CA ASP A 14 -6.76 -20.63 -18.54
C ASP A 14 -5.74 -20.67 -17.41
N PHE A 15 -4.43 -20.56 -17.75
CA PHE A 15 -3.38 -20.51 -16.74
C PHE A 15 -3.51 -19.32 -15.81
N ILE A 16 -3.81 -18.11 -16.34
CA ILE A 16 -4.02 -16.93 -15.51
C ILE A 16 -5.20 -17.17 -14.58
N LYS A 17 -6.30 -17.72 -15.08
CA LYS A 17 -7.52 -18.02 -14.32
C LYS A 17 -7.23 -19.00 -13.18
N GLU A 18 -6.60 -20.13 -13.48
CA GLU A 18 -6.22 -21.14 -12.49
C GLU A 18 -5.24 -20.60 -11.45
N TYR A 19 -4.21 -19.88 -11.89
CA TYR A 19 -3.21 -19.31 -11.01
C TYR A 19 -3.82 -18.26 -10.06
N GLN A 20 -4.70 -17.41 -10.57
CA GLN A 20 -5.41 -16.44 -9.74
C GLN A 20 -6.39 -17.11 -8.77
N GLN A 21 -7.01 -18.23 -9.16
CA GLN A 21 -7.86 -19.03 -8.25
C GLN A 21 -7.04 -19.68 -7.13
N GLU A 22 -5.84 -20.16 -7.44
CA GLU A 22 -4.99 -20.86 -6.48
C GLU A 22 -4.21 -19.90 -5.57
N LYS A 23 -3.61 -18.85 -6.14
CA LYS A 23 -2.68 -17.95 -5.45
C LYS A 23 -3.30 -16.63 -4.99
N GLY A 24 -4.48 -16.25 -5.51
CA GLY A 24 -5.15 -14.98 -5.18
C GLY A 24 -4.58 -13.74 -5.91
N TYR A 25 -3.50 -13.87 -6.68
CA TYR A 25 -2.90 -12.79 -7.45
C TYR A 25 -2.51 -13.27 -8.85
N PRO A 26 -2.39 -12.37 -9.85
CA PRO A 26 -2.04 -12.76 -11.21
C PRO A 26 -0.58 -13.21 -11.32
N PRO A 27 -0.30 -14.19 -12.23
CA PRO A 27 1.05 -14.65 -12.48
C PRO A 27 1.89 -13.57 -13.17
N SER A 28 3.19 -13.61 -12.93
CA SER A 28 4.16 -12.80 -13.68
C SER A 28 4.28 -13.26 -15.13
N VAL A 29 4.76 -12.37 -16.02
CA VAL A 29 5.01 -12.70 -17.43
C VAL A 29 5.98 -13.89 -17.58
N ARG A 30 6.94 -14.05 -16.67
CA ARG A 30 7.89 -15.18 -16.66
C ARG A 30 7.20 -16.49 -16.29
N GLU A 31 6.31 -16.48 -15.31
CA GLU A 31 5.51 -17.65 -14.92
C GLU A 31 4.58 -18.07 -16.06
N MET A 32 3.90 -17.10 -16.69
CA MET A 32 3.08 -17.35 -17.87
C MET A 32 3.91 -17.97 -19.02
N ALA A 33 5.09 -17.41 -19.31
CA ALA A 33 5.97 -17.94 -20.34
C ALA A 33 6.37 -19.39 -20.06
N SER A 34 6.78 -19.68 -18.83
CA SER A 34 7.16 -21.02 -18.38
C SER A 34 6.02 -22.02 -18.50
N ALA A 35 4.82 -21.64 -18.02
CA ALA A 35 3.65 -22.51 -18.03
C ALA A 35 3.18 -22.93 -19.42
N VAL A 36 3.28 -22.01 -20.41
CA VAL A 36 2.87 -22.31 -21.79
C VAL A 36 4.04 -22.68 -22.73
N GLY A 37 5.25 -22.87 -22.20
CA GLY A 37 6.42 -23.27 -22.96
C GLY A 37 6.88 -22.22 -23.96
N LEU A 38 6.83 -20.94 -23.62
CA LEU A 38 7.34 -19.83 -24.41
C LEU A 38 8.69 -19.37 -23.85
N SER A 39 9.67 -19.24 -24.73
CA SER A 39 11.03 -18.84 -24.37
C SER A 39 11.20 -17.30 -24.27
N SER A 40 10.25 -16.52 -24.82
CA SER A 40 10.34 -15.06 -24.84
C SER A 40 9.19 -14.38 -24.08
N PRO A 41 9.47 -13.51 -23.08
CA PRO A 41 8.48 -12.67 -22.44
C PRO A 41 7.71 -11.75 -23.42
N SER A 42 8.36 -11.30 -24.50
CA SER A 42 7.73 -10.44 -25.52
C SER A 42 6.57 -11.16 -26.23
N THR A 43 6.67 -12.48 -26.43
CA THR A 43 5.60 -13.29 -27.03
C THR A 43 4.38 -13.37 -26.11
N VAL A 44 4.61 -13.48 -24.80
CA VAL A 44 3.51 -13.43 -23.80
C VAL A 44 2.82 -12.08 -23.86
N HIS A 45 3.56 -10.98 -23.91
CA HIS A 45 2.98 -9.63 -24.05
C HIS A 45 2.12 -9.49 -25.30
N ALA A 46 2.53 -10.04 -26.44
CA ALA A 46 1.74 -10.03 -27.66
C ALA A 46 0.41 -10.81 -27.48
N HIS A 47 0.44 -11.96 -26.81
CA HIS A 47 -0.77 -12.74 -26.54
C HIS A 47 -1.70 -12.03 -25.54
N LEU A 48 -1.15 -11.42 -24.48
CA LEU A 48 -1.93 -10.62 -23.53
C LEU A 48 -2.61 -9.43 -24.22
N SER A 49 -1.89 -8.69 -25.06
CA SER A 49 -2.48 -7.57 -25.84
C SER A 49 -3.58 -8.04 -26.81
N ALA A 50 -3.44 -9.23 -27.38
CA ALA A 50 -4.48 -9.81 -28.23
C ALA A 50 -5.72 -10.25 -27.45
N LEU A 51 -5.57 -10.74 -26.21
CA LEU A 51 -6.68 -11.04 -25.29
C LEU A 51 -7.37 -9.76 -24.83
N GLU A 52 -6.60 -8.71 -24.54
CA GLU A 52 -7.10 -7.40 -24.14
C GLU A 52 -7.91 -6.72 -25.28
N ALA A 53 -7.40 -6.76 -26.51
CA ALA A 53 -8.10 -6.27 -27.69
C ALA A 53 -9.44 -6.99 -27.98
N ARG A 54 -9.65 -8.16 -27.38
CA ARG A 54 -10.89 -8.94 -27.48
C ARG A 54 -11.80 -8.79 -26.25
N GLY A 55 -11.42 -7.98 -25.29
CA GLY A 55 -12.19 -7.78 -24.07
C GLY A 55 -12.19 -8.95 -23.10
N LEU A 56 -11.30 -9.96 -23.31
CA LEU A 56 -11.17 -11.11 -22.41
C LEU A 56 -10.21 -10.85 -21.25
N LEU A 57 -9.47 -9.74 -21.31
CA LEU A 57 -8.51 -9.31 -20.32
C LEU A 57 -8.47 -7.80 -20.28
N LYS A 58 -8.34 -7.23 -19.09
CA LYS A 58 -8.08 -5.80 -18.87
C LYS A 58 -6.89 -5.63 -17.96
N ARG A 59 -6.00 -4.72 -18.32
CA ARG A 59 -4.85 -4.32 -17.51
C ARG A 59 -5.08 -2.91 -16.99
N ASP A 60 -4.83 -2.69 -15.71
CA ASP A 60 -4.79 -1.35 -15.15
C ASP A 60 -3.39 -0.77 -15.37
N ALA A 61 -3.30 0.30 -16.16
CA ALA A 61 -2.03 0.97 -16.45
C ALA A 61 -1.39 1.60 -15.20
N THR A 62 -2.16 1.81 -14.15
CA THR A 62 -1.70 2.38 -12.88
C THR A 62 -1.24 1.34 -11.87
N LYS A 63 -1.58 0.06 -12.11
CA LYS A 63 -1.23 -1.06 -11.23
C LYS A 63 -0.56 -2.18 -12.03
N PRO A 64 0.77 -2.32 -11.98
CA PRO A 64 1.54 -3.26 -12.82
C PRO A 64 1.11 -4.74 -12.72
N ARG A 65 0.35 -5.10 -11.68
CA ARG A 65 -0.15 -6.47 -11.43
C ARG A 65 -1.67 -6.59 -11.41
N ALA A 66 -2.42 -5.54 -11.75
CA ALA A 66 -3.88 -5.64 -11.84
C ALA A 66 -4.26 -6.19 -13.23
N LEU A 67 -4.71 -7.44 -13.26
CA LEU A 67 -5.11 -8.17 -14.45
C LEU A 67 -6.48 -8.78 -14.20
N GLU A 68 -7.51 -8.23 -14.86
CA GLU A 68 -8.89 -8.70 -14.77
C GLU A 68 -9.23 -9.57 -15.98
N LEU A 69 -9.85 -10.71 -15.73
CA LEU A 69 -10.34 -11.62 -16.76
C LEU A 69 -11.84 -11.44 -16.97
N PHE A 70 -12.28 -11.56 -18.23
CA PHE A 70 -13.67 -11.51 -18.63
C PHE A 70 -14.03 -12.76 -19.46
N ASN A 71 -15.24 -13.25 -19.29
CA ASN A 71 -15.80 -14.29 -20.12
C ASN A 71 -16.14 -13.77 -21.53
N GLU A 72 -16.39 -14.66 -22.48
CA GLU A 72 -16.80 -14.29 -23.86
C GLU A 72 -18.10 -13.47 -23.92
N ASP A 73 -18.94 -13.53 -22.89
CA ASP A 73 -20.18 -12.75 -22.72
C ASP A 73 -19.94 -11.35 -22.12
N GLY A 74 -18.69 -11.01 -21.83
CA GLY A 74 -18.30 -9.72 -21.22
C GLY A 74 -18.55 -9.66 -19.70
N SER A 75 -19.03 -10.73 -19.07
CA SER A 75 -19.08 -10.82 -17.62
C SER A 75 -17.67 -10.97 -17.05
N SER A 76 -17.36 -10.24 -15.98
CA SER A 76 -16.09 -10.44 -15.27
C SER A 76 -16.04 -11.88 -14.76
N VAL A 77 -14.91 -12.56 -14.99
CA VAL A 77 -14.65 -13.82 -14.31
C VAL A 77 -14.53 -13.50 -12.84
N SER A 78 -15.63 -13.63 -12.10
CA SER A 78 -15.61 -13.61 -10.65
C SER A 78 -14.75 -14.80 -10.24
N ILE A 79 -13.47 -14.56 -10.02
CA ILE A 79 -12.64 -15.51 -9.30
C ILE A 79 -13.23 -15.46 -7.90
N SER A 80 -14.08 -16.42 -7.61
CA SER A 80 -14.55 -16.62 -6.24
C SER A 80 -13.29 -16.87 -5.45
N LYS A 81 -12.82 -15.83 -4.78
CA LYS A 81 -11.87 -15.94 -3.70
C LYS A 81 -12.54 -16.80 -2.63
N SER A 82 -12.39 -18.12 -2.74
CA SER A 82 -12.36 -18.95 -1.58
C SER A 82 -11.04 -18.63 -0.92
N ASP A 83 -11.10 -17.95 0.23
CA ASP A 83 -10.02 -17.67 1.17
C ASP A 83 -8.95 -16.61 0.83
N GLU A 84 -9.30 -15.46 0.21
CA GLU A 84 -8.84 -14.24 0.85
C GLU A 84 -9.82 -13.97 2.00
N PRO A 85 -9.37 -13.64 3.22
CA PRO A 85 -10.27 -13.04 4.16
C PRO A 85 -10.81 -11.79 3.45
N THR A 86 -12.05 -11.88 2.94
CA THR A 86 -12.83 -10.71 2.58
C THR A 86 -12.69 -9.82 3.79
N ALA A 87 -11.95 -8.71 3.64
CA ALA A 87 -11.82 -7.78 4.74
C ALA A 87 -13.24 -7.60 5.29
N PRO A 88 -13.52 -7.94 6.55
CA PRO A 88 -14.86 -7.90 7.09
C PRO A 88 -15.45 -6.57 6.70
N ARG A 89 -16.74 -6.49 6.33
CA ARG A 89 -17.37 -5.21 5.97
C ARG A 89 -17.00 -4.21 7.06
N GLY A 90 -16.33 -3.12 6.68
CA GLY A 90 -15.80 -2.15 7.65
C GLY A 90 -14.30 -2.31 7.96
N THR A 91 -13.52 -2.97 7.12
CA THR A 91 -12.05 -2.96 7.24
C THR A 91 -11.36 -2.40 5.99
N VAL A 92 -10.14 -1.91 6.17
CA VAL A 92 -9.27 -1.37 5.12
C VAL A 92 -7.87 -1.94 5.27
N SER A 93 -7.19 -2.19 4.14
CA SER A 93 -5.80 -2.64 4.13
C SER A 93 -4.89 -1.44 3.96
N LEU A 94 -4.03 -1.18 4.96
CA LEU A 94 -3.06 -0.09 4.97
C LEU A 94 -1.64 -0.60 4.82
N PRO A 95 -0.80 0.05 4.00
CA PRO A 95 0.60 -0.32 3.86
C PRO A 95 1.40 -0.01 5.13
N LEU A 96 2.23 -0.95 5.56
CA LEU A 96 3.31 -0.70 6.50
C LEU A 96 4.47 -0.10 5.72
N VAL A 97 4.80 1.14 6.04
CA VAL A 97 5.92 1.85 5.44
C VAL A 97 7.14 1.70 6.35
N GLY A 98 8.23 1.22 5.79
CA GLY A 98 9.48 1.07 6.50
C GLY A 98 10.25 2.39 6.61
N ARG A 99 11.34 2.53 5.87
CA ARG A 99 12.13 3.77 5.90
C ARG A 99 11.51 4.85 5.05
N VAL A 100 11.26 6.02 5.65
CA VAL A 100 10.82 7.22 4.94
C VAL A 100 12.05 8.08 4.62
N ALA A 101 12.33 8.27 3.34
CA ALA A 101 13.42 9.10 2.86
C ALA A 101 12.91 10.40 2.23
N ALA A 102 13.67 11.49 2.38
CA ALA A 102 13.34 12.77 1.76
C ALA A 102 13.36 12.67 0.22
N GLY A 103 12.37 13.29 -0.44
CA GLY A 103 12.29 13.35 -1.90
C GLY A 103 11.60 12.18 -2.58
N ILE A 104 11.24 11.13 -1.83
CA ILE A 104 10.48 9.98 -2.34
C ILE A 104 9.08 10.00 -1.74
N PRO A 105 8.00 9.77 -2.53
CA PRO A 105 6.66 9.63 -1.98
C PRO A 105 6.62 8.53 -0.91
N ILE A 106 5.94 8.78 0.20
CA ILE A 106 5.85 7.83 1.34
C ILE A 106 5.30 6.49 0.89
N LEU A 107 4.26 6.50 0.06
CA LEU A 107 3.60 5.31 -0.47
C LEU A 107 4.24 4.77 -1.76
N ALA A 108 5.52 5.12 -2.03
CA ALA A 108 6.24 4.47 -3.12
C ALA A 108 6.43 2.98 -2.80
N GLU A 109 6.27 2.11 -3.81
CA GLU A 109 6.33 0.64 -3.63
C GLU A 109 7.59 0.16 -2.90
N GLN A 110 8.72 0.84 -3.11
CA GLN A 110 10.01 0.53 -2.47
C GLN A 110 10.05 0.79 -0.97
N ASN A 111 9.08 1.55 -0.44
CA ASN A 111 8.98 1.88 0.99
C ASN A 111 7.99 0.96 1.72
N ILE A 112 7.19 0.17 0.99
CA ILE A 112 6.17 -0.71 1.56
C ILE A 112 6.80 -2.06 1.90
N GLU A 113 6.79 -2.41 3.20
CA GLU A 113 7.34 -3.66 3.71
C GLU A 113 6.27 -4.73 3.91
N ASP A 114 5.04 -4.33 4.29
CA ASP A 114 3.93 -5.23 4.58
C ASP A 114 2.58 -4.50 4.46
N THR A 115 1.48 -5.17 4.75
CA THR A 115 0.12 -4.60 4.73
C THR A 115 -0.67 -5.11 5.92
N PHE A 116 -1.32 -4.19 6.66
CA PHE A 116 -2.19 -4.52 7.79
C PHE A 116 -3.65 -4.23 7.45
N THR A 117 -4.54 -5.13 7.83
CA THR A 117 -5.99 -4.92 7.74
C THR A 117 -6.51 -4.39 9.07
N ILE A 118 -7.13 -3.22 9.04
CA ILE A 118 -7.65 -2.52 10.22
C ILE A 118 -9.12 -2.10 10.03
N PRO A 119 -9.88 -1.83 11.10
CA PRO A 119 -11.25 -1.30 11.01
C PRO A 119 -11.28 0.09 10.33
N THR A 120 -12.27 0.32 9.47
CA THR A 120 -12.45 1.61 8.77
C THR A 120 -12.83 2.76 9.71
N GLU A 121 -13.29 2.45 10.92
CA GLU A 121 -13.55 3.43 11.98
C GLU A 121 -12.27 4.11 12.47
N ILE A 122 -11.11 3.45 12.33
CA ILE A 122 -9.80 3.99 12.76
C ILE A 122 -9.18 4.82 11.64
N ALA A 123 -9.21 4.32 10.41
CA ALA A 123 -8.67 5.01 9.24
C ALA A 123 -9.32 4.54 7.95
N THR A 124 -9.22 5.34 6.90
CA THR A 124 -9.66 5.03 5.54
C THR A 124 -8.47 4.72 4.66
N ASP A 125 -8.71 4.08 3.51
CA ASP A 125 -7.70 3.79 2.48
C ASP A 125 -7.14 5.04 1.78
N GLN A 126 -7.83 6.19 1.93
CA GLN A 126 -7.41 7.44 1.28
C GLN A 126 -6.22 8.06 2.01
N GLY A 127 -5.00 7.72 1.55
CA GLY A 127 -3.75 8.30 2.03
C GLY A 127 -3.37 7.94 3.47
N SER A 128 -3.92 6.84 4.02
CA SER A 128 -3.49 6.34 5.34
C SER A 128 -2.41 5.28 5.18
N PHE A 129 -1.48 5.24 6.13
CA PHE A 129 -0.38 4.28 6.17
C PHE A 129 0.01 3.96 7.62
N ILE A 130 0.84 2.95 7.79
CA ILE A 130 1.32 2.49 9.10
C ILE A 130 2.83 2.68 9.17
N LEU A 131 3.33 3.10 10.33
CA LEU A 131 4.76 3.17 10.64
C LEU A 131 5.04 2.41 11.94
N GLU A 132 6.16 1.72 11.99
CA GLU A 132 6.71 1.19 13.24
C GLU A 132 7.46 2.31 13.98
N VAL A 133 7.20 2.43 15.28
CA VAL A 133 7.81 3.45 16.15
C VAL A 133 9.16 2.97 16.64
N HIS A 134 10.18 3.78 16.45
CA HIS A 134 11.51 3.56 16.97
C HIS A 134 11.90 4.66 17.98
N GLY A 135 12.32 4.23 19.17
CA GLY A 135 12.74 5.15 20.23
C GLY A 135 11.69 5.40 21.31
N SER A 136 11.95 6.40 22.17
CA SER A 136 11.20 6.66 23.40
C SER A 136 10.66 8.09 23.51
N SER A 137 10.63 8.85 22.41
CA SER A 137 10.30 10.28 22.47
C SER A 137 8.83 10.59 22.77
N MET A 138 7.93 9.59 22.78
CA MET A 138 6.48 9.76 22.94
C MET A 138 5.89 8.89 24.05
N ILE A 139 6.70 8.50 25.01
CA ILE A 139 6.32 7.55 26.08
C ILE A 139 5.25 8.10 27.02
N ASN A 140 5.24 9.43 27.29
CA ASN A 140 4.28 10.06 28.20
C ASN A 140 2.85 10.08 27.64
N VAL A 141 2.69 9.90 26.33
CA VAL A 141 1.37 9.74 25.67
C VAL A 141 1.09 8.29 25.30
N GLY A 142 1.87 7.34 25.81
CA GLY A 142 1.63 5.92 25.69
C GLY A 142 2.07 5.31 24.36
N ILE A 143 2.89 6.01 23.55
CA ILE A 143 3.49 5.49 22.33
C ILE A 143 4.93 5.01 22.64
N PHE A 144 5.19 3.72 22.45
CA PHE A 144 6.46 3.08 22.83
C PHE A 144 7.19 2.53 21.60
N ASN A 145 8.45 2.20 21.82
CA ASN A 145 9.26 1.51 20.80
C ASN A 145 8.61 0.18 20.41
N GLY A 146 8.50 -0.09 19.10
CA GLY A 146 7.88 -1.29 18.54
C GLY A 146 6.36 -1.20 18.36
N ASP A 147 5.74 -0.06 18.72
CA ASP A 147 4.34 0.19 18.38
C ASP A 147 4.16 0.46 16.89
N TYR A 148 2.99 0.14 16.36
CA TYR A 148 2.56 0.52 15.02
C TYR A 148 1.59 1.68 15.12
N ILE A 149 1.95 2.85 14.57
CA ILE A 149 1.06 4.01 14.49
C ILE A 149 0.36 4.06 13.14
N ILE A 150 -0.93 4.35 13.18
CA ILE A 150 -1.76 4.58 11.99
C ILE A 150 -1.74 6.07 11.71
N VAL A 151 -1.29 6.44 10.52
CA VAL A 151 -1.06 7.82 10.11
C VAL A 151 -1.98 8.15 8.94
N ARG A 152 -2.76 9.22 9.06
CA ARG A 152 -3.50 9.80 7.95
C ARG A 152 -2.65 10.88 7.30
N GLU A 153 -2.40 10.75 6.00
CA GLU A 153 -1.63 11.73 5.24
C GLU A 153 -2.30 13.12 5.32
N GLN A 154 -1.53 14.11 5.71
CA GLN A 154 -1.91 15.53 5.66
C GLN A 154 -0.65 16.40 5.67
N LYS A 155 -0.73 17.57 5.01
CA LYS A 155 0.42 18.49 4.86
C LYS A 155 0.44 19.61 5.90
N SER A 156 -0.54 19.65 6.77
CA SER A 156 -0.66 20.67 7.83
C SER A 156 -1.15 20.03 9.12
N ALA A 157 -0.90 20.68 10.25
CA ALA A 157 -1.34 20.20 11.55
C ALA A 157 -1.83 21.35 12.44
N MET A 158 -2.67 21.03 13.40
CA MET A 158 -3.11 21.93 14.47
C MET A 158 -2.27 21.71 15.74
N ASN A 159 -2.19 22.75 16.57
CA ASN A 159 -1.50 22.66 17.87
C ASN A 159 -2.07 21.52 18.73
N GLY A 160 -1.19 20.71 19.28
CA GLY A 160 -1.53 19.55 20.10
C GLY A 160 -1.77 18.26 19.33
N GLU A 161 -1.73 18.28 17.99
CA GLU A 161 -1.83 17.03 17.22
C GLU A 161 -0.50 16.26 17.24
N ILE A 162 -0.60 14.94 17.38
CA ILE A 162 0.56 14.05 17.20
C ILE A 162 0.75 13.83 15.71
N VAL A 163 1.91 14.16 15.20
CA VAL A 163 2.25 14.13 13.78
C VAL A 163 3.49 13.30 13.50
N VAL A 164 3.57 12.82 12.27
CA VAL A 164 4.82 12.38 11.66
C VAL A 164 5.36 13.56 10.85
N ALA A 165 6.55 14.02 11.18
CA ALA A 165 7.22 15.11 10.49
C ALA A 165 8.59 14.65 9.96
N MET A 166 8.99 15.22 8.83
CA MET A 166 10.31 15.04 8.25
C MET A 166 11.22 16.18 8.70
N ILE A 167 12.33 15.85 9.34
CA ILE A 167 13.38 16.78 9.76
C ILE A 167 14.73 16.21 9.27
N ASP A 168 15.48 17.00 8.55
CA ASP A 168 16.83 16.63 8.06
C ASP A 168 16.90 15.25 7.38
N GLY A 169 15.86 14.94 6.60
CA GLY A 169 15.77 13.68 5.88
C GLY A 169 15.29 12.47 6.69
N SER A 170 14.94 12.64 7.96
CA SER A 170 14.46 11.57 8.85
C SER A 170 13.04 11.85 9.33
N ALA A 171 12.19 10.83 9.35
CA ALA A 171 10.85 10.91 9.91
C ALA A 171 10.90 10.83 11.44
N THR A 172 10.10 11.65 12.12
CA THR A 172 9.95 11.65 13.57
C THR A 172 8.52 11.84 13.99
N VAL A 173 8.12 11.22 15.12
CA VAL A 173 6.79 11.37 15.73
C VAL A 173 6.91 12.36 16.88
N LYS A 174 6.11 13.44 16.86
CA LYS A 174 6.11 14.49 17.88
C LYS A 174 4.72 15.12 17.99
N THR A 175 4.47 15.84 19.09
CA THR A 175 3.33 16.73 19.21
C THR A 175 3.66 18.06 18.55
N PHE A 176 2.78 18.51 17.67
CA PHE A 176 2.97 19.70 16.84
C PHE A 176 2.49 20.95 17.55
N TYR A 177 3.29 22.02 17.53
CA TYR A 177 2.91 23.36 17.95
C TYR A 177 3.46 24.40 16.98
N LYS A 178 2.57 25.22 16.43
CA LYS A 178 2.94 26.38 15.61
C LYS A 178 3.17 27.58 16.52
N GLU A 179 4.37 28.10 16.51
CA GLU A 179 4.78 29.28 17.25
C GLU A 179 5.05 30.45 16.29
N GLN A 180 5.39 31.63 16.83
CA GLN A 180 5.71 32.81 16.02
C GLN A 180 7.01 32.56 15.23
N GLY A 181 6.89 32.45 13.90
CA GLY A 181 8.04 32.26 12.98
C GLY A 181 8.69 30.87 12.97
N ARG A 182 8.17 29.90 13.75
CA ARG A 182 8.71 28.53 13.81
C ARG A 182 7.67 27.49 14.19
N VAL A 183 8.03 26.25 14.03
CA VAL A 183 7.27 25.09 14.56
C VAL A 183 8.08 24.45 15.66
N ARG A 184 7.42 24.15 16.78
CA ARG A 184 7.97 23.32 17.85
C ARG A 184 7.39 21.91 17.70
N LEU A 185 8.26 20.93 17.56
CA LEU A 185 7.95 19.52 17.59
C LEU A 185 8.32 18.99 18.98
N GLN A 186 7.31 18.84 19.82
CA GLN A 186 7.45 18.50 21.23
C GLN A 186 7.55 16.98 21.40
N PRO A 187 8.62 16.44 21.98
CA PRO A 187 8.63 15.08 22.50
C PRO A 187 7.71 14.99 23.72
N GLU A 188 7.00 13.92 23.84
CA GLU A 188 6.23 13.54 25.03
C GLU A 188 7.11 12.61 25.88
N ASN A 189 8.22 13.17 26.34
CA ASN A 189 9.20 12.53 27.22
C ASN A 189 9.97 13.63 27.97
N ASP A 190 9.88 13.64 29.30
CA ASP A 190 10.45 14.69 30.14
C ASP A 190 11.98 14.79 30.08
N THR A 191 12.66 13.77 29.55
CA THR A 191 14.12 13.75 29.40
C THR A 191 14.61 14.29 28.06
N MET A 192 13.69 14.69 27.16
CA MET A 192 14.02 15.11 25.81
C MET A 192 13.61 16.54 25.52
N GLU A 193 14.52 17.29 24.87
CA GLU A 193 14.25 18.67 24.48
C GLU A 193 13.41 18.76 23.18
N PRO A 194 12.57 19.80 23.03
CA PRO A 194 11.83 20.06 21.82
C PRO A 194 12.73 20.34 20.61
N ILE A 195 12.26 19.91 19.44
CA ILE A 195 12.90 20.27 18.16
C ILE A 195 12.21 21.51 17.60
N TYR A 196 12.99 22.55 17.28
CA TYR A 196 12.51 23.75 16.64
C TYR A 196 12.92 23.77 15.17
N ALA A 197 11.95 23.96 14.28
CA ALA A 197 12.16 24.00 12.84
C ALA A 197 11.39 25.17 12.21
N THR A 198 11.96 25.79 11.18
CA THR A 198 11.28 26.91 10.50
C THR A 198 10.19 26.40 9.55
N ASN A 199 10.41 25.27 8.91
CA ASN A 199 9.46 24.71 7.92
C ASN A 199 9.59 23.18 7.84
N PRO A 200 9.18 22.43 8.87
CA PRO A 200 9.20 20.97 8.81
C PRO A 200 8.16 20.49 7.80
N VAL A 201 8.45 19.39 7.10
CA VAL A 201 7.46 18.75 6.23
C VAL A 201 6.58 17.84 7.08
N ILE A 202 5.31 18.16 7.19
CA ILE A 202 4.34 17.28 7.85
C ILE A 202 3.94 16.18 6.85
N LEU A 203 4.11 14.93 7.26
CA LEU A 203 3.78 13.76 6.48
C LEU A 203 2.36 13.27 6.78
N GLY A 204 1.90 13.42 8.02
CA GLY A 204 0.56 13.05 8.42
C GLY A 204 0.33 13.18 9.92
N LYS A 205 -0.95 12.97 10.29
CA LYS A 205 -1.44 12.96 11.69
C LYS A 205 -1.59 11.51 12.16
N VAL A 206 -1.13 11.22 13.36
CA VAL A 206 -1.39 9.94 14.03
C VAL A 206 -2.86 9.89 14.43
N VAL A 207 -3.57 8.86 13.97
CA VAL A 207 -5.01 8.67 14.21
C VAL A 207 -5.32 7.39 14.98
N GLY A 208 -4.33 6.50 15.11
CA GLY A 208 -4.49 5.24 15.85
C GLY A 208 -3.15 4.62 16.21
N LEU A 209 -3.21 3.61 17.07
CA LEU A 209 -2.05 2.86 17.54
C LEU A 209 -2.42 1.38 17.69
N MET A 210 -1.52 0.53 17.28
CA MET A 210 -1.57 -0.92 17.53
C MET A 210 -0.32 -1.37 18.26
N ARG A 211 -0.49 -2.23 19.26
CA ARG A 211 0.62 -2.83 20.02
C ARG A 211 0.46 -4.33 20.07
N ARG A 212 1.53 -5.04 19.76
CA ARG A 212 1.62 -6.47 19.96
C ARG A 212 2.37 -6.75 21.27
N PHE A 213 1.77 -7.54 22.13
CA PHE A 213 2.44 -8.08 23.31
C PHE A 213 2.99 -9.47 22.95
N SER A 214 4.25 -9.69 23.22
CA SER A 214 4.94 -10.98 23.04
C SER A 214 5.16 -11.67 24.40
#